data_8195e4ebade534a98317616e3a5b6b4f
#
_entry.id   8195e4ebade534a98317616e3a5b6b4f
#
_cell.length_a   1.000
_cell.length_b   1.000
_cell.length_c   1.000
_cell.angle_alpha   90.00
_cell.angle_beta   90.00
_cell.angle_gamma   90.00
#
_symmetry.space_group_name_H-M   'P 1'
#
loop_
_entity.id
_entity.type
_entity.pdbx_description
1 polymer ?
#
loop_
_entity_poly.entity_id
_entity_poly.type
_entity_poly.pdbx_seq_one_letter_code
_entity_poly.pdbx_strand_id
1 'polypeptide(L)'
;MKLGTLLLRNAAIGLSQLEGALRNQVLYGGRLGTNLVELGFLDLETLSTVLGEITGSPVATPSLLDSADRALLDQLGGDDAHRLRAVPLTAYEQKEAVGVAMVDPTDRAAIEELATRFGKKIAPHVVPELRALYYLEKHYGLPRRARFIRAGRRPGTDDGDPLDREMERRREQPGGGMVMPPAFTLEPRRRKATSGPLPAARVATTLAYGAACERIDIAGDREQIGDALVDYAKGRLDALVVFLIRDGNALGWRGYVSGAAPTPIEELSLPLGGASALQSSHDTVQPFVGAPPSAARPVETSLWAALGAAPVPVEVGVWPVVVKGRAVNLIYSHVLGGGIPREIAGELADLAVRASASYVRLIQRARGS
;
A
#
# COMPACT_ATOMS: atom_id res chain seq x y z
N MET A 1 1.70 -24.72 8.87
CA MET A 1 2.78 -24.72 7.84
C MET A 1 2.77 -23.38 7.13
N LYS A 2 3.94 -22.81 6.70
CA LYS A 2 3.99 -21.50 6.03
C LYS A 2 3.59 -21.62 4.56
N LEU A 3 2.88 -20.62 4.03
CA LEU A 3 2.40 -20.58 2.63
C LEU A 3 3.52 -20.83 1.61
N GLY A 4 4.64 -20.13 1.73
CA GLY A 4 5.77 -20.29 0.80
C GLY A 4 6.36 -21.69 0.78
N THR A 5 6.46 -22.34 1.95
CA THR A 5 6.96 -23.72 2.06
C THR A 5 6.02 -24.73 1.38
N LEU A 6 4.70 -24.54 1.54
CA LEU A 6 3.73 -25.44 0.91
C LEU A 6 3.71 -25.29 -0.60
N LEU A 7 3.75 -24.04 -1.09
CA LEU A 7 3.80 -23.74 -2.52
C LEU A 7 5.06 -24.31 -3.20
N LEU A 8 6.23 -24.22 -2.54
CA LEU A 8 7.46 -24.85 -3.03
C LEU A 8 7.35 -26.36 -3.04
N ARG A 9 6.85 -26.98 -1.97
CA ARG A 9 6.68 -28.42 -1.87
C ARG A 9 5.74 -28.98 -2.95
N ASN A 10 4.66 -28.26 -3.25
CA ASN A 10 3.70 -28.63 -4.28
C ASN A 10 4.16 -28.23 -5.70
N ALA A 11 5.40 -27.74 -5.85
CA ALA A 11 5.95 -27.23 -7.11
C ALA A 11 5.07 -26.18 -7.82
N ALA A 12 4.20 -25.50 -7.06
CA ALA A 12 3.35 -24.42 -7.57
C ALA A 12 4.15 -23.15 -7.91
N ILE A 13 5.28 -22.94 -7.22
CA ILE A 13 6.25 -21.86 -7.49
C ILE A 13 7.67 -22.37 -7.36
N GLY A 14 8.61 -21.71 -8.05
CA GLY A 14 10.04 -21.92 -7.88
C GLY A 14 10.66 -21.06 -6.78
N LEU A 15 11.86 -21.42 -6.31
CA LEU A 15 12.58 -20.69 -5.27
C LEU A 15 12.81 -19.20 -5.64
N SER A 16 13.21 -18.94 -6.89
CA SER A 16 13.42 -17.58 -7.39
C SER A 16 12.15 -16.72 -7.38
N GLN A 17 10.99 -17.33 -7.63
CA GLN A 17 9.68 -16.67 -7.56
C GLN A 17 9.30 -16.35 -6.12
N LEU A 18 9.53 -17.29 -5.19
CA LEU A 18 9.32 -17.03 -3.76
C LEU A 18 10.20 -15.89 -3.26
N GLU A 19 11.50 -15.90 -3.59
CA GLU A 19 12.42 -14.82 -3.25
C GLU A 19 12.00 -13.46 -3.83
N GLY A 20 11.51 -13.45 -5.07
CA GLY A 20 10.96 -12.27 -5.72
C GLY A 20 9.76 -11.72 -4.96
N ALA A 21 8.81 -12.59 -4.58
CA ALA A 21 7.61 -12.21 -3.85
C ALA A 21 7.91 -11.73 -2.42
N LEU A 22 8.85 -12.38 -1.71
CA LEU A 22 9.29 -11.94 -0.38
C LEU A 22 9.96 -10.56 -0.45
N ARG A 23 10.80 -10.31 -1.46
CA ARG A 23 11.38 -8.98 -1.69
C ARG A 23 10.28 -7.95 -1.96
N ASN A 24 9.32 -8.27 -2.81
CA ASN A 24 8.20 -7.39 -3.12
C ASN A 24 7.37 -7.08 -1.87
N GLN A 25 7.14 -8.09 -1.02
CA GLN A 25 6.46 -7.92 0.26
C GLN A 25 7.21 -6.96 1.20
N VAL A 26 8.52 -7.07 1.31
CA VAL A 26 9.33 -6.15 2.14
C VAL A 26 9.27 -4.73 1.60
N LEU A 27 9.36 -4.55 0.28
CA LEU A 27 9.42 -3.24 -0.35
C LEU A 27 8.04 -2.55 -0.41
N TYR A 28 7.00 -3.29 -0.74
CA TYR A 28 5.67 -2.75 -1.04
C TYR A 28 4.57 -3.21 -0.08
N GLY A 29 4.91 -4.07 0.87
CA GLY A 29 3.98 -4.62 1.87
C GLY A 29 3.01 -5.64 1.29
N GLY A 30 1.90 -5.86 2.02
CA GLY A 30 0.88 -6.84 1.68
C GLY A 30 1.25 -8.27 2.05
N ARG A 31 0.34 -9.19 1.80
CA ARG A 31 0.54 -10.61 2.12
C ARG A 31 1.37 -11.29 1.03
N LEU A 32 2.11 -12.36 1.37
CA LEU A 32 2.93 -13.11 0.42
C LEU A 32 2.11 -13.63 -0.77
N GLY A 33 0.92 -14.20 -0.51
CA GLY A 33 0.01 -14.68 -1.55
C GLY A 33 -0.41 -13.58 -2.52
N THR A 34 -0.74 -12.40 -2.01
CA THR A 34 -1.05 -11.21 -2.82
C THR A 34 0.13 -10.84 -3.73
N ASN A 35 1.35 -10.81 -3.17
CA ASN A 35 2.54 -10.49 -3.96
C ASN A 35 2.86 -11.55 -5.03
N LEU A 36 2.62 -12.84 -4.75
CA LEU A 36 2.79 -13.91 -5.73
C LEU A 36 1.84 -13.78 -6.91
N VAL A 37 0.57 -13.46 -6.64
CA VAL A 37 -0.43 -13.23 -7.70
C VAL A 37 -0.13 -11.96 -8.48
N GLU A 38 0.18 -10.87 -7.80
CA GLU A 38 0.53 -9.59 -8.44
C GLU A 38 1.75 -9.69 -9.36
N LEU A 39 2.72 -10.54 -9.02
CA LEU A 39 3.90 -10.81 -9.85
C LEU A 39 3.62 -11.82 -10.97
N GLY A 40 2.42 -12.38 -11.05
CA GLY A 40 2.05 -13.39 -12.04
C GLY A 40 2.72 -14.75 -11.82
N PHE A 41 3.17 -15.02 -10.61
CA PHE A 41 3.83 -16.29 -10.25
C PHE A 41 2.83 -17.36 -9.81
N LEU A 42 1.62 -16.94 -9.43
CA LEU A 42 0.54 -17.80 -8.93
C LEU A 42 -0.80 -17.22 -9.39
N ASP A 43 -1.76 -18.08 -9.73
CA ASP A 43 -3.14 -17.68 -9.96
C ASP A 43 -3.96 -17.70 -8.65
N LEU A 44 -5.13 -17.04 -8.67
CA LEU A 44 -5.99 -16.92 -7.49
C LEU A 44 -6.62 -18.24 -7.07
N GLU A 45 -6.92 -19.16 -8.00
CA GLU A 45 -7.53 -20.44 -7.67
C GLU A 45 -6.54 -21.35 -6.95
N THR A 46 -5.32 -21.45 -7.47
CA THR A 46 -4.24 -22.18 -6.80
C THR A 46 -3.96 -21.61 -5.42
N LEU A 47 -3.93 -20.25 -5.29
CA LEU A 47 -3.76 -19.61 -3.99
C LEU A 47 -4.91 -19.95 -3.05
N SER A 48 -6.16 -19.93 -3.53
CA SER A 48 -7.34 -20.24 -2.73
C SER A 48 -7.29 -21.65 -2.17
N THR A 49 -6.97 -22.62 -3.02
CA THR A 49 -6.85 -24.04 -2.64
C THR A 49 -5.79 -24.22 -1.55
N VAL A 50 -4.60 -23.66 -1.75
CA VAL A 50 -3.49 -23.76 -0.80
C VAL A 50 -3.81 -23.07 0.53
N LEU A 51 -4.52 -21.94 0.51
CA LEU A 51 -4.99 -21.28 1.72
C LEU A 51 -6.01 -22.14 2.48
N GLY A 52 -6.91 -22.83 1.77
CA GLY A 52 -7.84 -23.80 2.35
C GLY A 52 -7.12 -24.93 3.07
N GLU A 53 -6.08 -25.51 2.45
CA GLU A 53 -5.23 -26.55 3.04
C GLU A 53 -4.50 -26.08 4.32
N ILE A 54 -3.96 -24.85 4.29
CA ILE A 54 -3.21 -24.30 5.44
C ILE A 54 -4.13 -24.01 6.63
N THR A 55 -5.29 -23.41 6.37
CA THR A 55 -6.20 -22.94 7.42
C THR A 55 -7.16 -24.02 7.90
N GLY A 56 -7.33 -25.09 7.12
CA GLY A 56 -8.35 -26.09 7.35
C GLY A 56 -9.78 -25.56 7.19
N SER A 57 -9.94 -24.40 6.57
CA SER A 57 -11.23 -23.76 6.36
C SER A 57 -11.70 -23.96 4.90
N PRO A 58 -13.02 -24.09 4.66
CA PRO A 58 -13.54 -24.13 3.31
C PRO A 58 -13.20 -22.83 2.55
N VAL A 59 -13.01 -22.94 1.24
CA VAL A 59 -12.70 -21.80 0.39
C VAL A 59 -13.98 -21.06 0.02
N ALA A 60 -13.97 -19.72 0.15
CA ALA A 60 -15.03 -18.88 -0.41
C ALA A 60 -14.82 -18.76 -1.92
N THR A 61 -15.63 -19.50 -2.68
CA THR A 61 -15.60 -19.45 -4.15
C THR A 61 -16.23 -18.17 -4.69
N PRO A 62 -15.91 -17.75 -5.93
CA PRO A 62 -16.59 -16.61 -6.58
C PRO A 62 -18.11 -16.74 -6.56
N SER A 63 -18.63 -17.92 -6.83
CA SER A 63 -20.09 -18.20 -6.81
C SER A 63 -20.72 -17.92 -5.45
N LEU A 64 -20.07 -18.33 -4.34
CA LEU A 64 -20.56 -18.03 -2.99
C LEU A 64 -20.54 -16.55 -2.68
N LEU A 65 -19.48 -15.86 -3.11
CA LEU A 65 -19.31 -14.42 -2.91
C LEU A 65 -20.28 -13.59 -3.78
N ASP A 66 -20.62 -14.06 -4.98
CA ASP A 66 -21.62 -13.44 -5.86
C ASP A 66 -23.03 -13.58 -5.31
N SER A 67 -23.32 -14.71 -4.63
CA SER A 67 -24.62 -15.02 -4.01
C SER A 67 -24.73 -14.54 -2.56
N ALA A 68 -23.87 -13.62 -2.13
CA ALA A 68 -23.87 -13.09 -0.76
C ALA A 68 -25.23 -12.49 -0.38
N ASP A 69 -25.71 -12.81 0.83
CA ASP A 69 -27.01 -12.35 1.34
C ASP A 69 -26.98 -10.85 1.65
N ARG A 70 -27.84 -10.10 0.97
CA ARG A 70 -27.92 -8.65 1.10
C ARG A 70 -28.24 -8.19 2.51
N ALA A 71 -29.09 -8.89 3.23
CA ALA A 71 -29.44 -8.55 4.60
C ALA A 71 -28.24 -8.69 5.55
N LEU A 72 -27.41 -9.72 5.35
CA LEU A 72 -26.18 -9.91 6.12
C LEU A 72 -25.11 -8.87 5.77
N LEU A 73 -25.01 -8.49 4.49
CA LEU A 73 -24.12 -7.40 4.06
C LEU A 73 -24.48 -6.08 4.72
N ASP A 74 -25.78 -5.73 4.70
CA ASP A 74 -26.27 -4.48 5.31
C ASP A 74 -26.13 -4.52 6.86
N GLN A 75 -26.29 -5.69 7.49
CA GLN A 75 -26.09 -5.86 8.94
C GLN A 75 -24.63 -5.66 9.38
N LEU A 76 -23.65 -6.12 8.58
CA LEU A 76 -22.23 -5.91 8.90
C LEU A 76 -21.81 -4.45 8.68
N GLY A 77 -22.24 -3.87 7.56
CA GLY A 77 -21.85 -2.53 7.15
C GLY A 77 -20.44 -2.46 6.54
N GLY A 78 -20.21 -1.45 5.67
CA GLY A 78 -18.98 -1.36 4.88
C GLY A 78 -17.72 -1.13 5.71
N ASP A 79 -17.77 -0.26 6.72
CA ASP A 79 -16.60 0.09 7.54
C ASP A 79 -16.07 -1.13 8.31
N ASP A 80 -16.98 -1.90 8.94
CA ASP A 80 -16.60 -3.11 9.66
C ASP A 80 -16.15 -4.22 8.70
N ALA A 81 -16.83 -4.38 7.57
CA ALA A 81 -16.44 -5.33 6.53
C ALA A 81 -15.03 -5.06 6.01
N HIS A 82 -14.68 -3.79 5.79
CA HIS A 82 -13.35 -3.38 5.36
C HIS A 82 -12.30 -3.60 6.46
N ARG A 83 -12.59 -3.20 7.69
CA ARG A 83 -11.70 -3.33 8.85
C ARG A 83 -11.38 -4.79 9.15
N LEU A 84 -12.41 -5.64 9.18
CA LEU A 84 -12.29 -7.09 9.44
C LEU A 84 -11.86 -7.89 8.21
N ARG A 85 -11.81 -7.25 7.02
CA ARG A 85 -11.57 -7.92 5.73
C ARG A 85 -12.45 -9.15 5.56
N ALA A 86 -13.73 -8.96 5.81
CA ALA A 86 -14.73 -10.01 5.87
C ALA A 86 -15.93 -9.69 4.95
N VAL A 87 -16.42 -10.71 4.24
CA VAL A 87 -17.62 -10.62 3.41
C VAL A 87 -18.60 -11.67 3.88
N PRO A 88 -19.77 -11.29 4.42
CA PRO A 88 -20.84 -12.24 4.75
C PRO A 88 -21.29 -12.98 3.49
N LEU A 89 -21.55 -14.26 3.61
CA LEU A 89 -21.97 -15.11 2.49
C LEU A 89 -23.47 -15.43 2.59
N THR A 90 -23.81 -16.37 3.44
CA THR A 90 -25.18 -16.86 3.63
C THR A 90 -25.41 -17.32 5.05
N ALA A 91 -26.68 -17.33 5.49
CA ALA A 91 -27.07 -17.95 6.76
C ALA A 91 -27.32 -19.45 6.58
N TYR A 92 -26.70 -20.26 7.42
CA TYR A 92 -26.94 -21.69 7.51
C TYR A 92 -27.98 -21.97 8.61
N GLU A 93 -29.25 -21.91 8.28
CA GLU A 93 -30.36 -22.06 9.26
C GLU A 93 -30.25 -23.30 10.10
N GLN A 94 -29.95 -24.45 9.48
CA GLN A 94 -29.81 -25.74 10.16
C GLN A 94 -28.64 -25.78 11.17
N LYS A 95 -27.67 -24.92 11.07
CA LYS A 95 -26.47 -24.84 11.92
C LYS A 95 -26.47 -23.63 12.86
N GLU A 96 -27.52 -22.80 12.80
CA GLU A 96 -27.55 -21.50 13.49
C GLU A 96 -26.23 -20.69 13.29
N ALA A 97 -25.72 -20.71 12.07
CA ALA A 97 -24.42 -20.10 11.74
C ALA A 97 -24.51 -19.20 10.51
N VAL A 98 -23.62 -18.25 10.44
CA VAL A 98 -23.43 -17.37 9.26
C VAL A 98 -22.10 -17.74 8.62
N GLY A 99 -22.11 -18.07 7.32
CA GLY A 99 -20.91 -18.20 6.51
C GLY A 99 -20.28 -16.83 6.27
N VAL A 100 -19.00 -16.68 6.55
CA VAL A 100 -18.27 -15.43 6.34
C VAL A 100 -16.92 -15.71 5.65
N ALA A 101 -16.71 -15.10 4.50
CA ALA A 101 -15.41 -15.11 3.82
C ALA A 101 -14.45 -14.16 4.54
N MET A 102 -13.31 -14.66 4.99
CA MET A 102 -12.31 -13.93 5.76
C MET A 102 -10.92 -14.12 5.15
N VAL A 103 -10.13 -13.06 5.14
CA VAL A 103 -8.72 -13.15 4.71
C VAL A 103 -7.88 -13.92 5.73
N ASP A 104 -8.28 -13.87 7.00
CA ASP A 104 -7.71 -14.68 8.07
C ASP A 104 -8.82 -15.38 8.86
N PRO A 105 -9.21 -16.61 8.46
CA PRO A 105 -10.26 -17.37 9.14
C PRO A 105 -9.81 -17.95 10.49
N THR A 106 -8.57 -17.70 10.92
CA THR A 106 -8.01 -18.14 12.21
C THR A 106 -7.99 -17.03 13.26
N ASP A 107 -8.36 -15.81 12.88
CA ASP A 107 -8.45 -14.67 13.79
C ASP A 107 -9.69 -14.82 14.70
N ARG A 108 -9.45 -15.29 15.92
CA ARG A 108 -10.51 -15.53 16.91
C ARG A 108 -11.23 -14.25 17.34
N ALA A 109 -10.49 -13.14 17.48
CA ALA A 109 -11.08 -11.88 17.88
C ALA A 109 -12.06 -11.36 16.81
N ALA A 110 -11.67 -11.42 15.53
CA ALA A 110 -12.56 -11.08 14.43
C ALA A 110 -13.79 -12.02 14.36
N ILE A 111 -13.62 -13.32 14.60
CA ILE A 111 -14.72 -14.30 14.62
C ILE A 111 -15.70 -14.00 15.75
N GLU A 112 -15.23 -13.71 16.97
CA GLU A 112 -16.05 -13.37 18.13
C GLU A 112 -16.82 -12.06 17.92
N GLU A 113 -16.17 -11.06 17.33
CA GLU A 113 -16.81 -9.79 16.98
C GLU A 113 -17.93 -10.00 15.95
N LEU A 114 -17.67 -10.77 14.90
CA LEU A 114 -18.67 -11.14 13.89
C LEU A 114 -19.82 -11.95 14.49
N ALA A 115 -19.53 -12.90 15.38
CA ALA A 115 -20.56 -13.69 16.07
C ALA A 115 -21.47 -12.80 16.92
N THR A 116 -20.91 -11.83 17.61
CA THR A 116 -21.68 -10.83 18.38
C THR A 116 -22.56 -9.98 17.48
N ARG A 117 -22.02 -9.53 16.34
CA ARG A 117 -22.72 -8.68 15.36
C ARG A 117 -23.92 -9.41 14.73
N PHE A 118 -23.76 -10.68 14.36
CA PHE A 118 -24.83 -11.46 13.73
C PHE A 118 -25.75 -12.19 14.73
N GLY A 119 -25.37 -12.24 16.01
CA GLY A 119 -26.11 -13.03 17.02
C GLY A 119 -26.13 -14.55 16.73
N LYS A 120 -25.18 -15.03 15.92
CA LYS A 120 -25.07 -16.43 15.45
C LYS A 120 -23.61 -16.88 15.42
N LYS A 121 -23.38 -18.18 15.40
CA LYS A 121 -22.04 -18.74 15.18
C LYS A 121 -21.51 -18.35 13.81
N ILE A 122 -20.20 -18.17 13.70
CA ILE A 122 -19.56 -17.93 12.41
C ILE A 122 -18.98 -19.22 11.86
N ALA A 123 -19.27 -19.48 10.58
CA ALA A 123 -18.63 -20.51 9.77
C ALA A 123 -17.61 -19.82 8.86
N PRO A 124 -16.32 -19.73 9.25
CA PRO A 124 -15.33 -18.98 8.51
C PRO A 124 -14.95 -19.73 7.23
N HIS A 125 -14.87 -19.00 6.12
CA HIS A 125 -14.36 -19.44 4.83
C HIS A 125 -13.12 -18.62 4.50
N VAL A 126 -12.06 -19.29 4.03
CA VAL A 126 -10.86 -18.55 3.60
C VAL A 126 -11.05 -17.93 2.23
N VAL A 127 -10.54 -16.70 2.05
CA VAL A 127 -10.54 -16.01 0.77
C VAL A 127 -9.20 -15.29 0.56
N PRO A 128 -8.59 -15.35 -0.64
CA PRO A 128 -7.42 -14.53 -0.95
C PRO A 128 -7.73 -13.02 -0.78
N GLU A 129 -6.77 -12.26 -0.27
CA GLU A 129 -6.93 -10.82 0.00
C GLU A 129 -7.41 -10.03 -1.22
N LEU A 130 -6.86 -10.32 -2.42
CA LEU A 130 -7.27 -9.65 -3.65
C LEU A 130 -8.75 -9.88 -3.99
N ARG A 131 -9.22 -11.12 -3.81
CA ARG A 131 -10.63 -11.48 -4.02
C ARG A 131 -11.52 -10.82 -2.96
N ALA A 132 -11.10 -10.82 -1.71
CA ALA A 132 -11.84 -10.13 -0.64
C ALA A 132 -12.01 -8.64 -0.95
N LEU A 133 -10.94 -7.95 -1.34
CA LEU A 133 -10.98 -6.54 -1.69
C LEU A 133 -11.88 -6.26 -2.91
N TYR A 134 -11.90 -7.15 -3.91
CA TYR A 134 -12.80 -7.03 -5.06
C TYR A 134 -14.26 -7.08 -4.62
N TYR A 135 -14.62 -8.03 -3.76
CA TYR A 135 -16.01 -8.18 -3.33
C TYR A 135 -16.41 -7.12 -2.29
N LEU A 136 -15.51 -6.59 -1.51
CA LEU A 136 -15.75 -5.41 -0.66
C LEU A 136 -16.08 -4.18 -1.52
N GLU A 137 -15.35 -3.95 -2.62
CA GLU A 137 -15.70 -2.89 -3.57
C GLU A 137 -17.06 -3.15 -4.24
N LYS A 138 -17.30 -4.39 -4.70
CA LYS A 138 -18.53 -4.77 -5.39
C LYS A 138 -19.78 -4.62 -4.53
N HIS A 139 -19.71 -5.04 -3.26
CA HIS A 139 -20.88 -5.07 -2.37
C HIS A 139 -21.09 -3.76 -1.60
N TYR A 140 -20.02 -3.06 -1.25
CA TYR A 140 -20.07 -1.87 -0.39
C TYR A 140 -19.62 -0.58 -1.09
N GLY A 141 -19.17 -0.65 -2.33
CA GLY A 141 -18.65 0.53 -3.06
C GLY A 141 -17.34 1.09 -2.48
N LEU A 142 -16.62 0.28 -1.71
CA LEU A 142 -15.38 0.71 -1.07
C LEU A 142 -14.23 0.65 -2.09
N PRO A 143 -13.60 1.80 -2.47
CA PRO A 143 -12.60 1.81 -3.51
C PRO A 143 -11.37 0.99 -3.09
N ARG A 144 -10.96 0.07 -3.95
CA ARG A 144 -9.68 -0.62 -3.77
C ARG A 144 -8.55 0.38 -4.00
N ARG A 145 -7.59 0.45 -3.07
CA ARG A 145 -6.32 1.11 -3.36
C ARG A 145 -5.65 0.33 -4.48
N ALA A 146 -5.45 0.98 -5.63
CA ALA A 146 -4.84 0.34 -6.78
C ALA A 146 -3.42 -0.11 -6.44
N ARG A 147 -3.25 -1.42 -6.18
CA ARG A 147 -1.93 -2.06 -6.25
C ARG A 147 -1.78 -2.47 -7.71
N PHE A 148 -0.92 -1.76 -8.45
CA PHE A 148 -0.73 -1.99 -9.88
C PHE A 148 -0.07 -3.35 -10.13
N ILE A 149 -0.69 -4.14 -11.00
CA ILE A 149 -0.24 -5.47 -11.38
C ILE A 149 0.38 -5.38 -12.78
N ARG A 150 1.66 -5.73 -12.88
CA ARG A 150 2.23 -6.21 -14.15
C ARG A 150 2.24 -7.71 -14.10
N ALA A 151 1.31 -8.34 -14.76
CA ALA A 151 1.38 -9.77 -15.01
C ALA A 151 1.82 -10.01 -16.46
N GLY A 152 2.85 -10.81 -16.61
CA GLY A 152 3.18 -11.45 -17.88
C GLY A 152 2.04 -12.39 -18.27
N ARG A 153 1.62 -12.29 -19.52
CA ARG A 153 0.53 -13.07 -20.14
C ARG A 153 0.84 -14.58 -20.08
N ARG A 154 -0.11 -15.36 -19.52
CA ARG A 154 -0.24 -16.79 -19.84
C ARG A 154 -1.43 -16.96 -20.79
N PRO A 155 -1.30 -17.69 -21.90
CA PRO A 155 -2.43 -17.96 -22.78
C PRO A 155 -3.30 -19.09 -22.21
N GLY A 156 -4.61 -18.82 -22.15
CA GLY A 156 -5.67 -19.82 -22.20
C GLY A 156 -6.15 -20.40 -20.87
N THR A 157 -7.19 -19.80 -20.32
CA THR A 157 -8.33 -20.51 -19.68
C THR A 157 -9.53 -19.56 -19.72
N ASP A 158 -10.58 -19.96 -20.40
CA ASP A 158 -11.74 -19.12 -20.75
C ASP A 158 -12.85 -19.10 -19.66
N ASP A 159 -12.60 -19.70 -18.50
CA ASP A 159 -13.53 -19.77 -17.36
C ASP A 159 -12.99 -19.17 -16.05
N GLY A 160 -12.09 -18.15 -16.15
CA GLY A 160 -11.43 -17.53 -15.00
C GLY A 160 -12.36 -16.72 -14.09
N ASP A 161 -11.90 -16.54 -12.84
CA ASP A 161 -12.47 -15.67 -11.81
C ASP A 161 -12.80 -14.27 -12.41
N PRO A 162 -13.92 -13.63 -12.04
CA PRO A 162 -14.25 -12.26 -12.43
C PRO A 162 -13.11 -11.27 -12.20
N LEU A 163 -12.31 -11.47 -11.14
CA LEU A 163 -11.12 -10.68 -10.86
C LEU A 163 -10.01 -10.93 -11.88
N ASP A 164 -9.77 -12.19 -12.29
CA ASP A 164 -8.78 -12.52 -13.32
C ASP A 164 -9.17 -11.90 -14.66
N ARG A 165 -10.46 -11.92 -15.03
CA ARG A 165 -10.99 -11.26 -16.25
C ARG A 165 -10.88 -9.75 -16.20
N GLU A 166 -11.06 -9.13 -15.04
CA GLU A 166 -10.87 -7.69 -14.87
C GLU A 166 -9.39 -7.32 -14.91
N MET A 167 -8.53 -8.15 -14.32
CA MET A 167 -7.09 -8.01 -14.40
C MET A 167 -6.59 -8.16 -15.85
N GLU A 168 -7.14 -9.09 -16.62
CA GLU A 168 -6.85 -9.25 -18.03
C GLU A 168 -7.34 -8.08 -18.89
N ARG A 169 -8.56 -7.61 -18.69
CA ARG A 169 -9.08 -6.42 -19.41
C ARG A 169 -8.23 -5.18 -19.19
N ARG A 170 -7.68 -5.00 -17.99
CA ARG A 170 -6.73 -3.91 -17.67
C ARG A 170 -5.36 -4.10 -18.33
N ARG A 171 -5.00 -5.34 -18.69
CA ARG A 171 -3.76 -5.67 -19.43
C ARG A 171 -3.85 -5.37 -20.92
N GLU A 172 -5.03 -5.55 -21.51
CA GLU A 172 -5.24 -5.46 -22.96
C GLU A 172 -5.48 -4.03 -23.46
N GLN A 173 -5.60 -3.02 -22.60
CA GLN A 173 -5.71 -1.63 -23.02
C GLN A 173 -4.32 -1.07 -23.37
N PRO A 174 -3.98 -0.94 -24.68
CA PRO A 174 -2.73 -0.32 -25.10
C PRO A 174 -2.80 1.18 -24.81
N GLY A 175 -1.88 1.65 -23.98
CA GLY A 175 -1.70 3.08 -23.75
C GLY A 175 -2.68 3.69 -22.75
N GLY A 176 -3.11 2.93 -21.75
CA GLY A 176 -3.88 3.44 -20.62
C GLY A 176 -3.06 4.42 -19.77
N GLY A 177 -2.78 5.58 -20.34
CA GLY A 177 -2.63 6.79 -19.58
C GLY A 177 -3.91 6.91 -18.76
N MET A 178 -3.78 7.04 -17.43
CA MET A 178 -4.88 7.21 -16.51
C MET A 178 -5.75 8.38 -16.99
N VAL A 179 -6.88 8.08 -17.64
CA VAL A 179 -7.94 9.06 -17.80
C VAL A 179 -8.42 9.30 -16.37
N MET A 180 -8.04 10.44 -15.80
CA MET A 180 -8.65 10.93 -14.58
C MET A 180 -10.17 10.94 -14.82
N PRO A 181 -10.97 10.30 -13.96
CA PRO A 181 -12.40 10.51 -13.99
C PRO A 181 -12.63 12.01 -13.84
N PRO A 182 -13.64 12.60 -14.53
CA PRO A 182 -13.93 14.01 -14.40
C PRO A 182 -14.12 14.34 -12.92
N ALA A 183 -13.52 15.43 -12.49
CA ALA A 183 -13.56 15.90 -11.11
C ALA A 183 -15.00 15.83 -10.59
N PHE A 184 -15.27 14.88 -9.71
CA PHE A 184 -16.49 14.89 -8.92
C PHE A 184 -16.36 16.05 -7.95
N THR A 185 -17.10 17.10 -8.22
CA THR A 185 -17.33 18.21 -7.30
C THR A 185 -18.09 17.64 -6.10
N LEU A 186 -17.37 17.26 -5.07
CA LEU A 186 -17.97 16.93 -3.77
C LEU A 186 -18.47 18.24 -3.16
N GLU A 187 -19.77 18.43 -3.19
CA GLU A 187 -20.39 19.47 -2.33
C GLU A 187 -20.00 19.19 -0.86
N PRO A 188 -19.58 20.21 -0.11
CA PRO A 188 -19.15 20.02 1.26
C PRO A 188 -20.36 19.67 2.14
N ARG A 189 -20.51 18.40 2.53
CA ARG A 189 -21.41 17.99 3.58
C ARG A 189 -20.96 18.69 4.87
N ARG A 190 -21.74 19.67 5.31
CA ARG A 190 -21.63 20.33 6.62
C ARG A 190 -21.65 19.26 7.71
N ARG A 191 -20.47 18.91 8.24
CA ARG A 191 -20.38 18.21 9.53
C ARG A 191 -20.79 19.20 10.62
N LYS A 192 -21.80 18.86 11.40
CA LYS A 192 -22.13 19.56 12.66
C LYS A 192 -20.90 19.50 13.57
N ALA A 193 -20.36 20.67 13.88
CA ALA A 193 -19.31 20.82 14.86
C ALA A 193 -19.85 20.40 16.22
N THR A 194 -19.39 19.31 16.77
CA THR A 194 -19.45 19.03 18.20
C THR A 194 -18.24 19.72 18.84
N SER A 195 -18.49 20.81 19.51
CA SER A 195 -17.50 21.56 20.31
C SER A 195 -17.17 20.75 21.57
N GLY A 196 -16.16 19.88 21.46
CA GLY A 196 -15.41 19.38 22.61
C GLY A 196 -14.08 20.15 22.72
N PRO A 197 -13.53 20.35 23.94
CA PRO A 197 -12.25 21.05 24.06
C PRO A 197 -11.18 20.32 23.29
N LEU A 198 -10.48 21.06 22.40
CA LEU A 198 -9.31 20.58 21.66
C LEU A 198 -8.28 20.04 22.66
N PRO A 199 -7.78 18.80 22.50
CA PRO A 199 -6.63 18.36 23.27
C PRO A 199 -5.46 19.31 22.95
N ALA A 200 -4.79 19.79 24.01
CA ALA A 200 -3.62 20.65 23.91
C ALA A 200 -2.66 20.11 22.84
N ALA A 201 -2.26 20.99 21.93
CA ALA A 201 -1.29 20.68 20.89
C ALA A 201 -0.07 20.00 21.53
N ARG A 202 0.10 18.71 21.29
CA ARG A 202 1.34 18.03 21.61
C ARG A 202 2.43 18.73 20.81
N VAL A 203 3.33 19.41 21.50
CA VAL A 203 4.58 19.92 20.91
C VAL A 203 5.22 18.73 20.22
N ALA A 204 5.28 18.77 18.90
CA ALA A 204 5.87 17.69 18.12
C ALA A 204 7.34 17.61 18.50
N THR A 205 7.72 16.63 19.29
CA THR A 205 9.11 16.43 19.69
C THR A 205 9.86 15.99 18.43
N THR A 206 10.66 16.89 17.90
CA THR A 206 11.50 16.63 16.72
C THR A 206 12.47 15.51 17.04
N LEU A 207 12.48 14.44 16.25
CA LEU A 207 13.39 13.32 16.47
C LEU A 207 14.84 13.76 16.17
N ALA A 208 15.75 13.62 17.12
CA ALA A 208 17.16 13.93 16.93
C ALA A 208 17.77 13.04 15.83
N TYR A 209 18.75 13.56 15.07
CA TYR A 209 19.40 12.81 13.98
C TYR A 209 19.94 11.46 14.42
N GLY A 210 20.72 11.40 15.53
CA GLY A 210 21.23 10.13 16.06
C GLY A 210 20.14 9.13 16.40
N ALA A 211 19.02 9.59 16.97
CA ALA A 211 17.88 8.71 17.26
C ALA A 211 17.16 8.24 16.00
N ALA A 212 17.12 9.06 14.93
CA ALA A 212 16.60 8.63 13.62
C ALA A 212 17.49 7.54 13.01
N CYS A 213 18.80 7.71 13.05
CA CYS A 213 19.77 6.68 12.62
C CYS A 213 19.54 5.35 13.36
N GLU A 214 19.47 5.40 14.68
CA GLU A 214 19.26 4.20 15.50
C GLU A 214 17.95 3.51 15.16
N ARG A 215 16.83 4.26 15.07
CA ARG A 215 15.53 3.69 14.69
C ARG A 215 15.54 3.01 13.33
N ILE A 216 16.22 3.60 12.33
CA ILE A 216 16.37 3.01 11.00
C ILE A 216 17.24 1.76 11.07
N ASP A 217 18.35 1.80 11.82
CA ASP A 217 19.29 0.69 11.91
C ASP A 217 18.70 -0.55 12.61
N ILE A 218 17.78 -0.38 13.57
CA ILE A 218 17.13 -1.48 14.29
C ILE A 218 15.76 -1.86 13.73
N ALA A 219 15.26 -1.14 12.69
CA ALA A 219 13.92 -1.34 12.15
C ALA A 219 13.63 -2.81 11.85
N GLY A 220 12.49 -3.29 12.33
CA GLY A 220 11.96 -4.64 12.10
C GLY A 220 11.10 -4.76 10.85
N ASP A 221 10.60 -3.63 10.36
CA ASP A 221 9.76 -3.52 9.16
C ASP A 221 10.03 -2.19 8.44
N ARG A 222 9.45 -2.04 7.26
CA ARG A 222 9.61 -0.84 6.44
C ARG A 222 8.85 0.36 7.01
N GLU A 223 7.76 0.11 7.72
CA GLU A 223 6.92 1.12 8.34
C GLU A 223 7.74 1.93 9.35
N GLN A 224 8.53 1.25 10.18
CA GLN A 224 9.43 1.88 11.15
C GLN A 224 10.51 2.74 10.47
N ILE A 225 11.01 2.33 9.29
CA ILE A 225 11.96 3.14 8.51
C ILE A 225 11.27 4.43 8.03
N GLY A 226 10.07 4.30 7.44
CA GLY A 226 9.30 5.45 6.95
C GLY A 226 8.93 6.42 8.07
N ASP A 227 8.48 5.90 9.21
CA ASP A 227 8.07 6.70 10.37
C ASP A 227 9.29 7.45 10.97
N ALA A 228 10.47 6.83 11.04
CA ALA A 228 11.69 7.48 11.50
C ALA A 228 12.11 8.67 10.61
N LEU A 229 12.01 8.51 9.27
CA LEU A 229 12.28 9.59 8.31
C LEU A 229 11.28 10.75 8.47
N VAL A 230 10.00 10.44 8.64
CA VAL A 230 8.94 11.45 8.84
C VAL A 230 9.14 12.18 10.17
N ASP A 231 9.40 11.45 11.25
CA ASP A 231 9.60 12.06 12.58
C ASP A 231 10.87 12.93 12.63
N TYR A 232 11.91 12.56 11.88
CA TYR A 232 13.10 13.41 11.73
C TYR A 232 12.80 14.73 11.01
N ALA A 233 11.94 14.71 9.98
CA ALA A 233 11.61 15.88 9.17
C ALA A 233 10.77 16.92 9.91
N LYS A 234 9.94 16.50 10.89
CA LYS A 234 9.05 17.37 11.65
C LYS A 234 9.84 18.49 12.35
N GLY A 235 9.46 19.75 12.07
CA GLY A 235 10.10 20.93 12.64
C GLY A 235 11.45 21.33 12.00
N ARG A 236 11.92 20.60 10.97
CA ARG A 236 13.13 20.92 10.19
C ARG A 236 12.84 21.30 8.75
N LEU A 237 11.79 20.70 8.18
CA LEU A 237 11.37 20.85 6.80
C LEU A 237 9.90 21.22 6.76
N ASP A 238 9.44 21.86 5.70
CA ASP A 238 8.01 22.13 5.50
C ASP A 238 7.27 20.95 4.90
N ALA A 239 7.98 20.11 4.14
CA ALA A 239 7.46 18.83 3.71
C ALA A 239 8.56 17.78 3.56
N LEU A 240 8.21 16.53 3.87
CA LEU A 240 8.95 15.35 3.47
C LEU A 240 7.94 14.29 3.01
N VAL A 241 8.19 13.70 1.84
CA VAL A 241 7.38 12.60 1.30
C VAL A 241 8.29 11.45 0.88
N VAL A 242 8.01 10.27 1.39
CA VAL A 242 8.66 9.02 0.94
C VAL A 242 7.77 8.39 -0.12
N PHE A 243 8.28 8.33 -1.33
CA PHE A 243 7.63 7.69 -2.46
C PHE A 243 8.10 6.26 -2.63
N LEU A 244 7.19 5.34 -2.94
CA LEU A 244 7.48 4.01 -3.47
C LEU A 244 7.60 4.11 -4.99
N ILE A 245 8.64 3.51 -5.57
CA ILE A 245 8.83 3.47 -7.01
C ILE A 245 8.24 2.17 -7.55
N ARG A 246 7.22 2.31 -8.40
CA ARG A 246 6.55 1.15 -8.98
C ARG A 246 5.98 1.49 -10.37
N ASP A 247 6.22 0.63 -11.33
CA ASP A 247 5.65 0.70 -12.70
C ASP A 247 5.80 2.07 -13.38
N GLY A 248 6.97 2.70 -13.19
CA GLY A 248 7.25 4.02 -13.77
C GLY A 248 6.55 5.18 -13.06
N ASN A 249 6.04 4.96 -11.83
CA ASN A 249 5.42 5.99 -11.01
C ASN A 249 6.09 6.09 -9.63
N ALA A 250 6.10 7.29 -9.08
CA ALA A 250 6.40 7.57 -7.69
C ALA A 250 5.09 7.69 -6.91
N LEU A 251 4.81 6.71 -6.05
CA LEU A 251 3.57 6.61 -5.27
C LEU A 251 3.83 7.10 -3.85
N GLY A 252 3.03 8.06 -3.36
CA GLY A 252 3.12 8.54 -1.99
C GLY A 252 2.84 7.41 -0.99
N TRP A 253 3.69 7.31 0.03
CA TRP A 253 3.54 6.23 1.01
C TRP A 253 3.54 6.74 2.45
N ARG A 254 4.51 7.53 2.81
CA ARG A 254 4.64 8.17 4.12
C ARG A 254 5.05 9.61 3.92
N GLY A 255 4.65 10.49 4.81
CA GLY A 255 5.12 11.85 4.71
C GLY A 255 4.59 12.76 5.80
N TYR A 256 5.08 13.98 5.74
CA TYR A 256 4.77 15.08 6.63
C TYR A 256 4.70 16.37 5.83
N VAL A 257 3.75 17.23 6.18
CA VAL A 257 3.61 18.60 5.69
C VAL A 257 3.36 19.49 6.91
N SER A 258 4.05 20.63 7.01
CA SER A 258 3.96 21.56 8.13
C SER A 258 2.60 22.24 8.26
N GLY A 259 1.79 22.20 7.20
CA GLY A 259 0.42 22.72 7.12
C GLY A 259 -0.62 21.67 6.77
N ALA A 260 -1.75 22.10 6.26
CA ALA A 260 -2.78 21.22 5.74
C ALA A 260 -2.46 20.86 4.27
N ALA A 261 -2.20 19.59 3.99
CA ALA A 261 -2.09 19.11 2.62
C ALA A 261 -3.50 18.96 2.01
N PRO A 262 -3.77 19.55 0.83
CA PRO A 262 -5.04 19.38 0.12
C PRO A 262 -5.31 17.92 -0.28
N THR A 263 -4.24 17.16 -0.57
CA THR A 263 -4.32 15.75 -0.97
C THR A 263 -3.61 14.87 0.06
N PRO A 264 -4.23 13.78 0.51
CA PRO A 264 -3.54 12.78 1.33
C PRO A 264 -2.29 12.24 0.63
N ILE A 265 -1.19 12.06 1.38
CA ILE A 265 0.09 11.61 0.80
C ILE A 265 -0.06 10.28 0.09
N GLU A 266 -0.88 9.37 0.61
CA GLU A 266 -1.11 8.05 0.05
C GLU A 266 -1.90 8.06 -1.27
N GLU A 267 -2.49 9.18 -1.63
CA GLU A 267 -3.20 9.38 -2.91
C GLU A 267 -2.29 9.99 -3.98
N LEU A 268 -1.08 10.42 -3.62
CA LEU A 268 -0.11 10.96 -4.57
C LEU A 268 0.38 9.87 -5.53
N SER A 269 0.29 10.16 -6.81
CA SER A 269 0.87 9.33 -7.88
C SER A 269 1.46 10.24 -8.93
N LEU A 270 2.78 10.20 -9.08
CA LEU A 270 3.53 11.07 -9.99
C LEU A 270 4.24 10.21 -11.03
N PRO A 271 4.06 10.49 -12.33
CA PRO A 271 4.73 9.73 -13.38
C PRO A 271 6.24 10.02 -13.35
N LEU A 272 7.03 8.96 -13.47
CA LEU A 272 8.45 9.02 -13.80
C LEU A 272 8.57 8.82 -15.33
N GLY A 273 9.50 9.55 -15.96
CA GLY A 273 9.69 9.55 -17.42
C GLY A 273 9.72 10.95 -18.02
N GLY A 274 9.33 11.97 -17.23
CA GLY A 274 9.45 13.37 -17.58
C GLY A 274 10.55 14.09 -16.79
N ALA A 275 11.08 15.18 -17.31
CA ALA A 275 12.10 15.97 -16.60
C ALA A 275 11.56 16.46 -15.24
N SER A 276 12.13 15.96 -14.15
CA SER A 276 11.78 16.32 -12.78
C SER A 276 12.94 16.01 -11.83
N ALA A 277 12.91 16.58 -10.62
CA ALA A 277 13.88 16.25 -9.57
C ALA A 277 13.77 14.76 -9.15
N LEU A 278 12.54 14.22 -9.10
CA LEU A 278 12.30 12.81 -8.84
C LEU A 278 12.93 11.93 -9.90
N GLN A 279 12.73 12.25 -11.19
CA GLN A 279 13.31 11.51 -12.30
C GLN A 279 14.84 11.58 -12.27
N SER A 280 15.40 12.77 -12.05
CA SER A 280 16.86 12.95 -11.99
C SER A 280 17.51 12.04 -10.93
N SER A 281 16.94 12.02 -9.71
CA SER A 281 17.45 11.16 -8.64
C SER A 281 17.20 9.68 -8.89
N HIS A 282 16.05 9.32 -9.50
CA HIS A 282 15.72 7.95 -9.87
C HIS A 282 16.74 7.36 -10.85
N ASP A 283 17.04 8.09 -11.94
CA ASP A 283 17.87 7.59 -13.04
C ASP A 283 19.35 7.54 -12.68
N THR A 284 19.82 8.57 -11.96
CA THR A 284 21.23 8.64 -11.54
C THR A 284 21.53 7.79 -10.30
N VAL A 285 20.48 7.42 -9.54
CA VAL A 285 20.61 6.73 -8.23
C VAL A 285 21.47 7.59 -7.27
N GLN A 286 21.42 8.91 -7.43
CA GLN A 286 22.17 9.89 -6.63
C GLN A 286 21.19 10.91 -6.03
N PRO A 287 21.53 11.52 -4.88
CA PRO A 287 20.78 12.65 -4.35
C PRO A 287 20.72 13.81 -5.36
N PHE A 288 19.54 14.42 -5.46
CA PHE A 288 19.33 15.68 -6.15
C PHE A 288 18.96 16.75 -5.12
N VAL A 289 19.71 17.84 -5.08
CA VAL A 289 19.39 19.02 -4.24
C VAL A 289 19.61 20.26 -5.09
N GLY A 290 18.56 21.03 -5.29
CA GLY A 290 18.64 22.25 -6.11
C GLY A 290 17.31 22.68 -6.68
N ALA A 291 17.35 23.68 -7.56
CA ALA A 291 16.19 24.12 -8.31
C ALA A 291 15.72 23.00 -9.26
N PRO A 292 14.43 22.66 -9.28
CA PRO A 292 13.91 21.67 -10.21
C PRO A 292 14.16 22.07 -11.67
N PRO A 293 14.33 21.10 -12.60
CA PRO A 293 14.54 21.38 -14.01
C PRO A 293 13.48 22.33 -14.57
N SER A 294 13.91 23.36 -15.31
CA SER A 294 13.03 24.47 -15.76
C SER A 294 12.10 24.12 -16.92
N ALA A 295 12.42 23.07 -17.68
CA ALA A 295 11.64 22.65 -18.83
C ALA A 295 10.36 21.92 -18.40
N ALA A 296 9.26 22.65 -18.36
CA ALA A 296 7.93 22.16 -18.01
C ALA A 296 7.91 21.39 -16.66
N ARG A 297 7.61 22.05 -15.59
CA ARG A 297 7.51 21.51 -14.22
C ARG A 297 6.14 20.87 -13.88
N PRO A 298 5.53 20.01 -14.76
CA PRO A 298 4.19 19.50 -14.48
C PRO A 298 4.17 18.58 -13.25
N VAL A 299 5.26 17.81 -13.04
CA VAL A 299 5.38 16.88 -11.92
C VAL A 299 5.50 17.65 -10.60
N GLU A 300 6.44 18.58 -10.53
CA GLU A 300 6.64 19.43 -9.34
C GLU A 300 5.43 20.32 -9.07
N THR A 301 4.84 20.92 -10.10
CA THR A 301 3.65 21.77 -9.94
C THR A 301 2.47 20.96 -9.37
N SER A 302 2.24 19.75 -9.88
CA SER A 302 1.21 18.85 -9.35
C SER A 302 1.50 18.44 -7.91
N LEU A 303 2.76 18.10 -7.60
CA LEU A 303 3.19 17.76 -6.26
C LEU A 303 3.00 18.92 -5.28
N TRP A 304 3.45 20.12 -5.64
CA TRP A 304 3.32 21.29 -4.78
C TRP A 304 1.87 21.69 -4.53
N ALA A 305 1.02 21.64 -5.57
CA ALA A 305 -0.41 21.86 -5.41
C ALA A 305 -1.03 20.83 -4.46
N ALA A 306 -0.69 19.55 -4.60
CA ALA A 306 -1.18 18.48 -3.74
C ALA A 306 -0.70 18.60 -2.28
N LEU A 307 0.53 19.11 -2.06
CA LEU A 307 1.08 19.34 -0.73
C LEU A 307 0.68 20.71 -0.14
N GLY A 308 -0.03 21.56 -0.89
CA GLY A 308 -0.40 22.91 -0.44
C GLY A 308 0.81 23.84 -0.28
N ALA A 309 1.88 23.62 -1.06
CA ALA A 309 3.12 24.41 -0.97
C ALA A 309 2.91 25.83 -1.53
N ALA A 310 2.83 26.81 -0.64
CA ALA A 310 2.74 28.23 -0.95
C ALA A 310 3.61 29.03 0.03
N PRO A 311 4.60 29.81 -0.43
CA PRO A 311 5.01 29.99 -1.83
C PRO A 311 5.62 28.73 -2.47
N VAL A 312 5.72 28.72 -3.80
CA VAL A 312 6.34 27.62 -4.55
C VAL A 312 7.81 27.44 -4.12
N PRO A 313 8.24 26.21 -3.80
CA PRO A 313 9.63 25.94 -3.39
C PRO A 313 10.65 26.35 -4.46
N VAL A 314 11.69 27.06 -4.05
CA VAL A 314 12.79 27.49 -4.92
C VAL A 314 13.78 26.36 -5.15
N GLU A 315 13.95 25.54 -4.10
CA GLU A 315 14.85 24.39 -4.05
C GLU A 315 14.11 23.18 -3.49
N VAL A 316 14.42 22.02 -4.04
CA VAL A 316 13.91 20.73 -3.56
C VAL A 316 15.05 19.74 -3.37
N GLY A 317 14.86 18.79 -2.49
CA GLY A 317 15.78 17.67 -2.30
C GLY A 317 15.09 16.35 -2.59
N VAL A 318 15.82 15.44 -3.24
CA VAL A 318 15.37 14.06 -3.49
C VAL A 318 16.54 13.12 -3.21
N TRP A 319 16.34 12.17 -2.31
CA TRP A 319 17.35 11.16 -1.95
C TRP A 319 16.82 9.75 -2.25
N PRO A 320 17.56 8.96 -3.05
CA PRO A 320 17.12 7.62 -3.39
C PRO A 320 17.47 6.63 -2.26
N VAL A 321 16.53 5.77 -1.92
CA VAL A 321 16.79 4.55 -1.14
C VAL A 321 17.04 3.42 -2.14
N VAL A 322 18.23 2.82 -2.06
CA VAL A 322 18.75 1.95 -3.11
C VAL A 322 18.84 0.50 -2.64
N VAL A 323 18.24 -0.43 -3.41
CA VAL A 323 18.36 -1.87 -3.17
C VAL A 323 18.80 -2.54 -4.47
N LYS A 324 19.94 -3.27 -4.42
CA LYS A 324 20.52 -3.93 -5.59
C LYS A 324 20.73 -2.99 -6.79
N GLY A 325 21.23 -1.79 -6.54
CA GLY A 325 21.55 -0.81 -7.58
C GLY A 325 20.33 -0.12 -8.21
N ARG A 326 19.13 -0.26 -7.62
CA ARG A 326 17.90 0.40 -8.10
C ARG A 326 17.26 1.22 -7.00
N ALA A 327 16.79 2.40 -7.32
CA ALA A 327 15.96 3.19 -6.41
C ALA A 327 14.63 2.46 -6.18
N VAL A 328 14.33 2.15 -4.92
CA VAL A 328 13.06 1.52 -4.49
C VAL A 328 12.14 2.52 -3.82
N ASN A 329 12.73 3.55 -3.19
CA ASN A 329 12.03 4.71 -2.67
C ASN A 329 12.77 5.98 -3.12
N LEU A 330 12.03 7.09 -3.15
CA LEU A 330 12.58 8.43 -3.24
C LEU A 330 12.08 9.23 -2.05
N ILE A 331 12.99 9.84 -1.30
CA ILE A 331 12.68 10.75 -0.20
C ILE A 331 12.71 12.17 -0.79
N TYR A 332 11.54 12.76 -0.97
CA TYR A 332 11.40 14.15 -1.42
C TYR A 332 11.25 15.08 -0.24
N SER A 333 11.85 16.26 -0.31
CA SER A 333 11.59 17.33 0.66
C SER A 333 11.74 18.74 0.07
N HIS A 334 11.16 19.71 0.78
CA HIS A 334 11.37 21.12 0.53
C HIS A 334 11.25 21.96 1.82
N VAL A 335 11.75 23.19 1.71
CA VAL A 335 11.55 24.28 2.67
C VAL A 335 10.92 25.45 1.91
N LEU A 336 9.86 26.04 2.50
CA LEU A 336 9.16 27.19 1.90
C LEU A 336 9.94 28.49 2.19
N GLY A 337 10.09 29.32 1.15
CA GLY A 337 10.77 30.61 1.27
C GLY A 337 12.28 30.54 1.40
N GLY A 338 12.91 29.37 1.24
CA GLY A 338 14.35 29.19 1.32
C GLY A 338 14.85 27.92 0.64
N GLY A 339 16.14 27.64 0.79
CA GLY A 339 16.77 26.38 0.38
C GLY A 339 16.84 25.39 1.55
N ILE A 340 17.09 24.12 1.25
CA ILE A 340 17.32 23.09 2.26
C ILE A 340 18.70 23.32 2.91
N PRO A 341 18.80 23.46 4.25
CA PRO A 341 20.09 23.63 4.90
C PRO A 341 21.04 22.48 4.56
N ARG A 342 22.31 22.80 4.26
CA ARG A 342 23.31 21.81 3.84
C ARG A 342 23.51 20.68 4.84
N GLU A 343 23.43 20.98 6.13
CA GLU A 343 23.50 19.99 7.21
C GLU A 343 22.34 18.97 7.10
N ILE A 344 21.09 19.47 6.96
CA ILE A 344 19.91 18.63 6.82
C ILE A 344 19.97 17.82 5.53
N ALA A 345 20.46 18.41 4.42
CA ALA A 345 20.64 17.69 3.16
C ALA A 345 21.64 16.53 3.31
N GLY A 346 22.73 16.73 4.05
CA GLY A 346 23.73 15.71 4.38
C GLY A 346 23.17 14.61 5.29
N GLU A 347 22.43 14.99 6.33
CA GLU A 347 21.78 14.05 7.24
C GLU A 347 20.75 13.18 6.50
N LEU A 348 19.93 13.76 5.60
CA LEU A 348 18.98 13.01 4.78
C LEU A 348 19.67 12.05 3.80
N ALA A 349 20.83 12.42 3.28
CA ALA A 349 21.62 11.53 2.43
C ALA A 349 22.12 10.31 3.22
N ASP A 350 22.62 10.49 4.46
CA ASP A 350 23.01 9.39 5.32
C ASP A 350 21.81 8.54 5.75
N LEU A 351 20.68 9.15 6.13
CA LEU A 351 19.46 8.42 6.48
C LEU A 351 18.95 7.56 5.31
N ALA A 352 19.05 8.04 4.05
CA ALA A 352 18.69 7.27 2.86
C ALA A 352 19.63 6.06 2.65
N VAL A 353 20.92 6.21 2.91
CA VAL A 353 21.90 5.11 2.87
C VAL A 353 21.60 4.08 3.97
N ARG A 354 21.31 4.50 5.19
CA ARG A 354 20.92 3.62 6.30
C ARG A 354 19.60 2.89 6.00
N ALA A 355 18.61 3.59 5.45
CA ALA A 355 17.37 2.98 5.00
C ALA A 355 17.62 1.90 3.95
N SER A 356 18.53 2.16 2.99
CA SER A 356 18.94 1.16 1.98
C SER A 356 19.52 -0.10 2.62
N ALA A 357 20.44 0.06 3.58
CA ALA A 357 21.03 -1.07 4.32
C ALA A 357 19.96 -1.83 5.13
N SER A 358 19.03 -1.12 5.75
CA SER A 358 17.93 -1.72 6.53
C SER A 358 16.97 -2.51 5.65
N TYR A 359 16.61 -2.02 4.46
CA TYR A 359 15.83 -2.80 3.51
C TYR A 359 16.55 -4.10 3.08
N VAL A 360 17.85 -4.03 2.81
CA VAL A 360 18.63 -5.23 2.46
C VAL A 360 18.57 -6.25 3.61
N ARG A 361 18.74 -5.81 4.86
CA ARG A 361 18.65 -6.67 6.05
C ARG A 361 17.26 -7.28 6.22
N LEU A 362 16.18 -6.49 6.02
CA LEU A 362 14.80 -6.99 6.10
C LEU A 362 14.53 -8.06 5.03
N ILE A 363 15.00 -7.84 3.80
CA ILE A 363 14.88 -8.82 2.71
C ILE A 363 15.63 -10.11 3.04
N GLN A 364 16.84 -10.03 3.64
CA GLN A 364 17.61 -11.20 4.06
C GLN A 364 16.89 -11.98 5.17
N ARG A 365 16.33 -11.28 6.17
CA ARG A 365 15.53 -11.91 7.24
C ARG A 365 14.29 -12.62 6.68
N ALA A 366 13.59 -12.00 5.76
CA ALA A 366 12.39 -12.60 5.13
C ALA A 366 12.71 -13.88 4.33
N ARG A 367 13.94 -14.05 3.85
CA ARG A 367 14.39 -15.26 3.16
C ARG A 367 14.75 -16.41 4.12
N GLY A 368 15.28 -16.07 5.30
CA GLY A 368 15.73 -17.05 6.29
C GLY A 368 14.64 -17.51 7.27
N SER A 369 13.47 -16.90 7.21
CA SER A 369 12.29 -17.27 8.02
C SER A 369 11.26 -18.04 7.23
#